data_b74a38b7dd2e22ef6a6c4cfc6b1d7b45
#
_entry.id   b74a38b7dd2e22ef6a6c4cfc6b1d7b45
#
_cell.length_a   1.000
_cell.length_b   1.000
_cell.length_c   1.000
_cell.angle_alpha   90.00
_cell.angle_beta   90.00
_cell.angle_gamma   90.00
#
_symmetry.space_group_name_H-M   'P 1'
#
loop_
_entity.id
_entity.type
_entity.pdbx_description
1 polymer ?
#
loop_
_entity_poly.entity_id
_entity_poly.type
_entity_poly.pdbx_seq_one_letter_code
_entity_poly.pdbx_strand_id
1 'polypeptide(L)'
;GISIVLESIVGIPFALSVVILGVITVIYDMLGGMAAVVLSDVIQMVILYLGIALCVVYSVSEVGGVTEVFTQFSALGSIVGNESFVGLQAVDFSGLGLTADTQYGFWPMLFGGLFLYVSYYGTDQTQVQRELSSKNIDDTNRSLMLNGMMRFPLVLTYCFLGVCIGAYIVKNPEFLGLLDDGSGGVNYN
;
A
#
# COMPACT_ATOMS: atom_id res chain seq x y z
N GLY A 1 -8.93 -7.82 5.19
CA GLY A 1 -7.92 -7.93 4.16
C GLY A 1 -7.44 -9.37 4.00
N ILE A 2 -6.51 -9.87 4.86
CA ILE A 2 -5.87 -11.20 4.72
C ILE A 2 -6.88 -12.34 4.69
N SER A 3 -7.94 -12.29 5.50
CA SER A 3 -8.98 -13.34 5.56
C SER A 3 -9.75 -13.49 4.25
N ILE A 4 -9.96 -12.39 3.51
CA ILE A 4 -10.60 -12.39 2.18
C ILE A 4 -9.68 -13.07 1.17
N VAL A 5 -8.39 -12.80 1.23
CA VAL A 5 -7.38 -13.44 0.37
C VAL A 5 -7.31 -14.95 0.63
N LEU A 6 -7.35 -15.37 1.90
CA LEU A 6 -7.38 -16.79 2.27
C LEU A 6 -8.66 -17.49 1.78
N GLU A 7 -9.80 -16.81 1.83
CA GLU A 7 -11.05 -17.34 1.29
C GLU A 7 -10.97 -17.54 -0.22
N SER A 8 -10.46 -16.55 -0.96
CA SER A 8 -10.40 -16.59 -2.42
C SER A 8 -9.34 -17.56 -2.96
N ILE A 9 -8.18 -17.70 -2.30
CA ILE A 9 -7.06 -18.52 -2.79
C ILE A 9 -7.10 -19.94 -2.22
N VAL A 10 -7.38 -20.08 -0.92
CA VAL A 10 -7.30 -21.36 -0.20
C VAL A 10 -8.66 -22.01 -0.01
N GLY A 11 -9.75 -21.25 -0.20
CA GLY A 11 -11.13 -21.74 -0.04
C GLY A 11 -11.56 -21.93 1.40
N ILE A 12 -10.83 -21.30 2.36
CA ILE A 12 -11.20 -21.37 3.79
C ILE A 12 -12.29 -20.32 4.07
N PRO A 13 -13.42 -20.67 4.72
CA PRO A 13 -14.46 -19.70 5.04
C PRO A 13 -13.93 -18.48 5.80
N PHE A 14 -14.39 -17.30 5.44
CA PHE A 14 -13.93 -16.03 6.02
C PHE A 14 -13.90 -16.04 7.57
N ALA A 15 -14.99 -16.49 8.20
CA ALA A 15 -15.08 -16.54 9.66
C ALA A 15 -14.03 -17.44 10.30
N LEU A 16 -13.76 -18.60 9.69
CA LEU A 16 -12.72 -19.53 10.16
C LEU A 16 -11.32 -18.95 9.99
N SER A 17 -11.06 -18.28 8.86
CA SER A 17 -9.79 -17.58 8.59
C SER A 17 -9.51 -16.50 9.64
N VAL A 18 -10.52 -15.71 10.02
CA VAL A 18 -10.38 -14.68 11.06
C VAL A 18 -10.02 -15.29 12.41
N VAL A 19 -10.70 -16.37 12.80
CA VAL A 19 -10.44 -17.04 14.09
C VAL A 19 -9.05 -17.65 14.11
N ILE A 20 -8.64 -18.37 13.07
CA ILE A 20 -7.33 -19.00 12.97
C ILE A 20 -6.22 -17.94 13.05
N LEU A 21 -6.31 -16.88 12.26
CA LEU A 21 -5.33 -15.78 12.26
C LEU A 21 -5.27 -15.10 13.63
N GLY A 22 -6.42 -14.82 14.24
CA GLY A 22 -6.49 -14.20 15.56
C GLY A 22 -5.83 -15.06 16.63
N VAL A 23 -6.14 -16.36 16.68
CA VAL A 23 -5.55 -17.29 17.66
C VAL A 23 -4.03 -17.40 17.47
N ILE A 24 -3.55 -17.57 16.23
CA ILE A 24 -2.11 -17.64 15.93
C ILE A 24 -1.41 -16.37 16.38
N THR A 25 -1.99 -15.20 16.05
CA THR A 25 -1.42 -13.89 16.42
C THR A 25 -1.32 -13.75 17.94
N VAL A 26 -2.40 -14.05 18.68
CA VAL A 26 -2.39 -13.98 20.15
C VAL A 26 -1.34 -14.92 20.76
N ILE A 27 -1.23 -16.14 20.25
CA ILE A 27 -0.26 -17.12 20.78
C ILE A 27 1.16 -16.62 20.60
N TYR A 28 1.55 -16.17 19.40
CA TYR A 28 2.92 -15.74 19.18
C TYR A 28 3.25 -14.41 19.90
N ASP A 29 2.29 -13.50 20.03
CA ASP A 29 2.46 -12.26 20.79
C ASP A 29 2.64 -12.52 22.29
N MET A 30 1.85 -13.46 22.84
CA MET A 30 1.98 -13.84 24.25
C MET A 30 3.30 -14.55 24.56
N LEU A 31 3.75 -15.44 23.69
CA LEU A 31 4.96 -16.23 23.90
C LEU A 31 6.25 -15.47 23.59
N GLY A 32 6.24 -14.64 22.56
CA GLY A 32 7.44 -13.99 22.05
C GLY A 32 7.63 -12.53 22.45
N GLY A 33 6.58 -11.89 22.96
CA GLY A 33 6.61 -10.47 23.33
C GLY A 33 7.08 -9.55 22.20
N MET A 34 7.58 -8.37 22.55
CA MET A 34 8.01 -7.34 21.56
C MET A 34 9.12 -7.80 20.62
N ALA A 35 10.02 -8.66 21.08
CA ALA A 35 11.11 -9.17 20.25
C ALA A 35 10.60 -10.03 19.08
N ALA A 36 9.62 -10.88 19.33
CA ALA A 36 9.02 -11.72 18.29
C ALA A 36 8.22 -10.87 17.29
N VAL A 37 7.48 -9.87 17.76
CA VAL A 37 6.74 -8.94 16.88
C VAL A 37 7.69 -8.22 15.93
N VAL A 38 8.77 -7.62 16.45
CA VAL A 38 9.76 -6.90 15.63
C VAL A 38 10.44 -7.84 14.63
N LEU A 39 10.82 -9.06 15.03
CA LEU A 39 11.42 -10.03 14.11
C LEU A 39 10.43 -10.45 13.02
N SER A 40 9.17 -10.68 13.38
CA SER A 40 8.10 -11.00 12.43
C SER A 40 7.90 -9.88 11.41
N ASP A 41 7.89 -8.63 11.85
CA ASP A 41 7.76 -7.46 10.96
C ASP A 41 8.91 -7.37 9.96
N VAL A 42 10.15 -7.66 10.39
CA VAL A 42 11.31 -7.67 9.48
C VAL A 42 11.17 -8.76 8.42
N ILE A 43 10.76 -9.97 8.80
CA ILE A 43 10.54 -11.07 7.86
C ILE A 43 9.42 -10.72 6.88
N GLN A 44 8.31 -10.18 7.39
CA GLN A 44 7.18 -9.74 6.55
C GLN A 44 7.59 -8.65 5.56
N MET A 45 8.42 -7.71 5.99
CA MET A 45 8.94 -6.65 5.11
C MET A 45 9.78 -7.24 3.97
N VAL A 46 10.66 -8.20 4.24
CA VAL A 46 11.46 -8.87 3.20
C VAL A 46 10.56 -9.60 2.21
N ILE A 47 9.59 -10.37 2.70
CA ILE A 47 8.62 -11.09 1.84
C ILE A 47 7.80 -10.09 0.99
N LEU A 48 7.37 -8.98 1.58
CA LEU A 48 6.63 -7.93 0.88
C LEU A 48 7.45 -7.33 -0.27
N TYR A 49 8.72 -6.98 -0.03
CA TYR A 49 9.60 -6.47 -1.09
C TYR A 49 9.82 -7.48 -2.21
N LEU A 50 10.02 -8.74 -1.87
CA LEU A 50 10.16 -9.81 -2.86
C LEU A 50 8.86 -9.98 -3.66
N GLY A 51 7.71 -9.96 -3.00
CA GLY A 51 6.40 -10.04 -3.66
C GLY A 51 6.17 -8.88 -4.62
N ILE A 52 6.43 -7.65 -4.19
CA ILE A 52 6.30 -6.47 -5.06
C ILE A 52 7.25 -6.56 -6.25
N ALA A 53 8.52 -6.94 -6.03
CA ALA A 53 9.48 -7.08 -7.11
C ALA A 53 9.05 -8.12 -8.14
N LEU A 54 8.56 -9.27 -7.70
CA LEU A 54 8.03 -10.31 -8.60
C LEU A 54 6.82 -9.82 -9.39
N CYS A 55 5.88 -9.13 -8.73
CA CYS A 55 4.71 -8.56 -9.41
C CYS A 55 5.10 -7.51 -10.44
N VAL A 56 6.04 -6.63 -10.13
CA VAL A 56 6.54 -5.62 -11.06
C VAL A 56 7.22 -6.28 -12.26
N VAL A 57 8.12 -7.23 -12.03
CA VAL A 57 8.82 -7.94 -13.12
C VAL A 57 7.81 -8.66 -14.02
N TYR A 58 6.85 -9.36 -13.43
CA TYR A 58 5.81 -10.06 -14.19
C TYR A 58 4.97 -9.07 -15.01
N SER A 59 4.43 -8.02 -14.38
CA SER A 59 3.58 -7.04 -15.06
C SER A 59 4.32 -6.31 -16.20
N VAL A 60 5.57 -5.92 -15.98
CA VAL A 60 6.40 -5.27 -17.02
C VAL A 60 6.68 -6.21 -18.17
N SER A 61 6.95 -7.50 -17.90
CA SER A 61 7.19 -8.50 -18.96
C SER A 61 5.96 -8.75 -19.81
N GLU A 62 4.78 -8.85 -19.18
CA GLU A 62 3.50 -9.07 -19.88
C GLU A 62 3.06 -7.85 -20.70
N VAL A 63 3.30 -6.65 -20.19
CA VAL A 63 2.94 -5.40 -20.90
C VAL A 63 3.89 -5.17 -22.09
N GLY A 64 5.15 -5.64 -22.02
CA GLY A 64 6.11 -5.51 -23.11
C GLY A 64 7.24 -4.49 -22.86
N GLY A 65 7.44 -4.12 -21.61
CA GLY A 65 8.53 -3.24 -21.16
C GLY A 65 8.06 -1.99 -20.44
N VAL A 66 9.00 -1.33 -19.78
CA VAL A 66 8.71 -0.14 -18.93
C VAL A 66 8.09 1.00 -19.73
N THR A 67 8.56 1.26 -20.95
CA THR A 67 8.02 2.33 -21.81
C THR A 67 6.56 2.06 -22.16
N GLU A 68 6.23 0.81 -22.47
CA GLU A 68 4.87 0.40 -22.81
C GLU A 68 3.93 0.51 -21.61
N VAL A 69 4.42 0.23 -20.39
CA VAL A 69 3.66 0.43 -19.15
C VAL A 69 3.15 1.86 -19.03
N PHE A 70 4.00 2.86 -19.23
CA PHE A 70 3.59 4.27 -19.16
C PHE A 70 2.63 4.66 -20.28
N THR A 71 2.83 4.14 -21.49
CA THR A 71 1.93 4.40 -22.62
C THR A 71 0.54 3.82 -22.36
N GLN A 72 0.46 2.56 -21.93
CA GLN A 72 -0.80 1.91 -21.64
C GLN A 72 -1.52 2.52 -20.43
N PHE A 73 -0.76 2.88 -19.38
CA PHE A 73 -1.35 3.53 -18.22
C PHE A 73 -1.99 4.89 -18.54
N SER A 74 -1.41 5.67 -19.45
CA SER A 74 -2.02 6.93 -19.89
C SER A 74 -3.34 6.72 -20.65
N ALA A 75 -3.53 5.55 -21.28
CA ALA A 75 -4.77 5.18 -21.94
C ALA A 75 -5.88 4.69 -20.98
N LEU A 76 -5.54 4.38 -19.73
CA LEU A 76 -6.48 3.86 -18.73
C LEU A 76 -7.65 4.82 -18.50
N GLY A 77 -7.42 6.13 -18.49
CA GLY A 77 -8.46 7.14 -18.29
C GLY A 77 -9.59 7.07 -19.33
N SER A 78 -9.26 6.72 -20.57
CA SER A 78 -10.26 6.58 -21.65
C SER A 78 -11.11 5.30 -21.50
N ILE A 79 -10.56 4.26 -20.88
CA ILE A 79 -11.25 2.97 -20.66
C ILE A 79 -12.18 3.04 -19.46
N VAL A 80 -11.72 3.70 -18.38
CA VAL A 80 -12.48 3.85 -17.13
C VAL A 80 -13.61 4.89 -17.27
N GLY A 81 -13.62 5.67 -18.38
CA GLY A 81 -14.65 6.66 -18.64
C GLY A 81 -14.65 7.84 -17.66
N ASN A 82 -13.57 8.02 -16.93
CA ASN A 82 -13.43 9.10 -15.95
C ASN A 82 -12.59 10.23 -16.54
N GLU A 83 -13.26 11.30 -17.00
CA GLU A 83 -12.59 12.50 -17.54
C GLU A 83 -11.69 13.20 -16.48
N SER A 84 -11.90 12.92 -15.20
CA SER A 84 -11.08 13.44 -14.11
C SER A 84 -9.82 12.61 -13.84
N PHE A 85 -9.54 11.55 -14.61
CA PHE A 85 -8.33 10.77 -14.47
C PHE A 85 -7.12 11.53 -14.99
N VAL A 86 -6.31 12.05 -14.07
CA VAL A 86 -5.14 12.90 -14.37
C VAL A 86 -3.86 12.07 -14.58
N GLY A 87 -3.97 10.76 -14.77
CA GLY A 87 -2.83 9.88 -14.99
C GLY A 87 -1.92 9.78 -13.77
N LEU A 88 -0.64 10.13 -13.93
CA LEU A 88 0.37 10.06 -12.86
C LEU A 88 0.34 11.23 -11.88
N GLN A 89 -0.56 12.19 -12.04
CA GLN A 89 -0.62 13.39 -11.20
C GLN A 89 -1.43 13.09 -9.93
N ALA A 90 -0.75 12.74 -8.83
CA ALA A 90 -1.37 12.46 -7.54
C ALA A 90 -1.70 13.73 -6.74
N VAL A 91 -1.06 14.86 -7.03
CA VAL A 91 -1.25 16.14 -6.34
C VAL A 91 -1.56 17.22 -7.35
N ASP A 92 -2.66 17.93 -7.15
CA ASP A 92 -2.99 19.09 -7.97
C ASP A 92 -2.24 20.33 -7.49
N PHE A 93 -1.25 20.75 -8.28
CA PHE A 93 -0.48 21.96 -8.04
C PHE A 93 -1.11 23.21 -8.66
N SER A 94 -2.18 23.09 -9.45
CA SER A 94 -2.86 24.24 -10.07
C SER A 94 -3.60 25.11 -9.04
N GLY A 95 -3.99 24.52 -7.92
CA GLY A 95 -4.65 25.17 -6.80
C GLY A 95 -3.73 25.31 -5.57
N LEU A 96 -2.68 26.14 -5.64
CA LEU A 96 -1.84 26.49 -4.46
C LEU A 96 -2.60 27.31 -3.40
N GLY A 97 -3.91 27.58 -3.61
CA GLY A 97 -4.75 28.29 -2.67
C GLY A 97 -5.29 27.42 -1.53
N LEU A 98 -5.64 28.06 -0.41
CA LEU A 98 -6.35 27.45 0.73
C LEU A 98 -7.85 27.24 0.43
N THR A 99 -8.22 27.07 -0.83
CA THR A 99 -9.61 26.84 -1.23
C THR A 99 -10.04 25.42 -0.90
N ALA A 100 -11.20 25.32 -0.25
CA ALA A 100 -11.76 24.07 0.27
C ALA A 100 -12.17 23.03 -0.81
N ASP A 101 -12.09 23.37 -2.08
CA ASP A 101 -12.58 22.55 -3.19
C ASP A 101 -11.59 21.49 -3.68
N THR A 102 -10.31 21.55 -3.27
CA THR A 102 -9.31 20.57 -3.69
C THR A 102 -8.93 19.64 -2.55
N GLN A 103 -9.55 18.47 -2.50
CA GLN A 103 -9.29 17.44 -1.48
C GLN A 103 -7.82 16.97 -1.48
N TYR A 104 -7.15 17.02 -2.62
CA TYR A 104 -5.76 16.64 -2.83
C TYR A 104 -4.83 17.80 -3.15
N GLY A 105 -5.18 19.02 -2.71
CA GLY A 105 -4.34 20.20 -2.88
C GLY A 105 -3.05 20.14 -2.05
N PHE A 106 -2.05 20.92 -2.45
CA PHE A 106 -0.73 20.94 -1.78
C PHE A 106 -0.82 21.21 -0.27
N TRP A 107 -1.57 22.24 0.14
CA TRP A 107 -1.67 22.62 1.55
C TRP A 107 -2.43 21.62 2.41
N PRO A 108 -3.60 21.10 2.03
CA PRO A 108 -4.26 20.02 2.77
C PRO A 108 -3.39 18.78 2.92
N MET A 109 -2.65 18.39 1.89
CA MET A 109 -1.75 17.25 1.97
C MET A 109 -0.54 17.50 2.87
N LEU A 110 0.05 18.71 2.81
CA LEU A 110 1.19 19.07 3.66
C LEU A 110 0.82 19.09 5.14
N PHE A 111 -0.22 19.87 5.49
CA PHE A 111 -0.63 19.98 6.90
C PHE A 111 -1.33 18.73 7.39
N GLY A 112 -2.21 18.12 6.60
CA GLY A 112 -2.86 16.86 6.95
C GLY A 112 -1.85 15.74 7.13
N GLY A 113 -0.87 15.62 6.26
CA GLY A 113 0.23 14.68 6.38
C GLY A 113 1.09 14.93 7.62
N LEU A 114 1.44 16.20 7.89
CA LEU A 114 2.21 16.56 9.08
C LEU A 114 1.47 16.16 10.36
N PHE A 115 0.20 16.53 10.52
CA PHE A 115 -0.58 16.16 11.70
C PHE A 115 -0.78 14.65 11.81
N LEU A 116 -1.02 13.96 10.70
CA LEU A 116 -1.13 12.50 10.66
C LEU A 116 0.16 11.84 11.17
N TYR A 117 1.31 12.26 10.68
CA TYR A 117 2.59 11.67 11.08
C TYR A 117 3.00 12.02 12.50
N VAL A 118 2.75 13.26 12.97
CA VAL A 118 2.97 13.63 14.36
C VAL A 118 2.10 12.80 15.30
N SER A 119 0.84 12.60 14.96
CA SER A 119 -0.05 11.73 15.72
C SER A 119 0.44 10.28 15.69
N TYR A 120 0.78 9.75 14.54
CA TYR A 120 1.21 8.36 14.36
C TYR A 120 2.48 8.03 15.16
N TYR A 121 3.52 8.86 15.06
CA TYR A 121 4.78 8.63 15.79
C TYR A 121 4.78 9.11 17.23
N GLY A 122 3.90 10.06 17.59
CA GLY A 122 3.88 10.65 18.93
C GLY A 122 2.83 10.05 19.88
N THR A 123 1.73 9.51 19.36
CA THR A 123 0.59 9.07 20.19
C THR A 123 0.15 7.64 19.95
N ASP A 124 0.52 7.03 18.82
CA ASP A 124 0.16 5.62 18.56
C ASP A 124 0.99 4.71 19.48
N GLN A 125 0.28 4.05 20.40
CA GLN A 125 0.90 3.18 21.41
C GLN A 125 1.73 2.06 20.77
N THR A 126 1.32 1.52 19.64
CA THR A 126 2.05 0.43 18.97
C THR A 126 3.39 0.89 18.43
N GLN A 127 3.48 2.11 17.91
CA GLN A 127 4.72 2.69 17.43
C GLN A 127 5.62 3.12 18.59
N VAL A 128 5.06 3.84 19.54
CA VAL A 128 5.80 4.33 20.72
C VAL A 128 6.41 3.17 21.52
N GLN A 129 5.69 2.06 21.70
CA GLN A 129 6.24 0.87 22.39
C GLN A 129 7.42 0.24 21.65
N ARG A 130 7.39 0.21 20.31
CA ARG A 130 8.52 -0.27 19.50
C ARG A 130 9.75 0.62 19.66
N GLU A 131 9.55 1.93 19.65
CA GLU A 131 10.62 2.92 19.84
C GLU A 131 11.22 2.85 21.24
N LEU A 132 10.38 2.72 22.29
CA LEU A 132 10.80 2.58 23.67
C LEU A 132 11.46 1.22 23.96
N SER A 133 11.32 0.22 23.12
CA SER A 133 12.00 -1.07 23.28
C SER A 133 13.49 -1.04 22.92
N SER A 134 13.98 0.04 22.33
CA SER A 134 15.41 0.23 22.04
C SER A 134 16.22 0.52 23.30
N LYS A 135 17.51 0.12 23.29
CA LYS A 135 18.37 0.21 24.46
C LYS A 135 18.82 1.65 24.78
N ASN A 136 18.96 2.48 23.77
CA ASN A 136 19.48 3.84 23.86
C ASN A 136 18.70 4.80 22.98
N ILE A 137 18.69 6.09 23.32
CA ILE A 137 18.06 7.15 22.54
C ILE A 137 18.71 7.28 21.14
N ASP A 138 20.03 7.08 21.05
CA ASP A 138 20.75 7.16 19.77
C ASP A 138 20.32 6.05 18.81
N ASP A 139 20.05 4.83 19.32
CA ASP A 139 19.54 3.70 18.55
C ASP A 139 18.11 3.99 18.06
N THR A 140 17.28 4.62 18.90
CA THR A 140 15.93 5.06 18.51
C THR A 140 15.98 6.09 17.38
N ASN A 141 16.79 7.12 17.52
CA ASN A 141 16.93 8.16 16.50
C ASN A 141 17.45 7.61 15.18
N ARG A 142 18.43 6.70 15.22
CA ARG A 142 18.97 6.03 14.04
C ARG A 142 17.92 5.14 13.36
N SER A 143 17.11 4.43 14.13
CA SER A 143 16.02 3.58 13.65
C SER A 143 14.94 4.41 12.96
N LEU A 144 14.52 5.52 13.56
CA LEU A 144 13.54 6.45 12.99
C LEU A 144 14.03 7.07 11.68
N MET A 145 15.31 7.50 11.66
CA MET A 145 15.91 8.04 10.44
C MET A 145 15.98 7.00 9.32
N LEU A 146 16.39 5.76 9.64
CA LEU A 146 16.43 4.65 8.71
C LEU A 146 15.03 4.31 8.17
N ASN A 147 14.02 4.27 9.06
CA ASN A 147 12.63 4.03 8.68
C ASN A 147 12.13 5.10 7.70
N GLY A 148 12.40 6.39 7.98
CA GLY A 148 12.05 7.49 7.08
C GLY A 148 12.71 7.36 5.70
N MET A 149 14.00 7.02 5.66
CA MET A 149 14.74 6.82 4.41
C MET A 149 14.24 5.59 3.62
N MET A 150 13.95 4.47 4.30
CA MET A 150 13.47 3.25 3.66
C MET A 150 12.02 3.36 3.18
N ARG A 151 11.22 4.21 3.80
CA ARG A 151 9.83 4.44 3.39
C ARG A 151 9.72 5.05 1.99
N PHE A 152 10.63 5.96 1.63
CA PHE A 152 10.60 6.62 0.33
C PHE A 152 10.71 5.64 -0.85
N PRO A 153 11.74 4.77 -0.95
CA PRO A 153 11.81 3.77 -2.02
C PRO A 153 10.65 2.77 -1.97
N LEU A 154 10.16 2.42 -0.77
CA LEU A 154 9.00 1.55 -0.65
C LEU A 154 7.76 2.17 -1.29
N VAL A 155 7.45 3.43 -0.95
CA VAL A 155 6.30 4.15 -1.53
C VAL A 155 6.42 4.23 -3.05
N LEU A 156 7.60 4.59 -3.57
CA LEU A 156 7.83 4.62 -5.03
C LEU A 156 7.58 3.26 -5.67
N THR A 157 8.04 2.19 -5.05
CA THR A 157 7.93 0.84 -5.62
C THR A 157 6.46 0.38 -5.68
N TYR A 158 5.68 0.57 -4.64
CA TYR A 158 4.27 0.14 -4.72
C TYR A 158 3.39 1.10 -5.54
N CYS A 159 3.72 2.40 -5.60
CA CYS A 159 3.07 3.30 -6.56
C CYS A 159 3.36 2.87 -8.00
N PHE A 160 4.62 2.50 -8.30
CA PHE A 160 4.98 1.96 -9.60
C PHE A 160 4.27 0.64 -9.91
N LEU A 161 4.11 -0.24 -8.91
CA LEU A 161 3.31 -1.46 -9.04
C LEU A 161 1.86 -1.13 -9.43
N GLY A 162 1.25 -0.11 -8.82
CA GLY A 162 -0.08 0.37 -9.18
C GLY A 162 -0.17 0.80 -10.65
N VAL A 163 0.83 1.52 -11.14
CA VAL A 163 0.94 1.89 -12.57
C VAL A 163 1.06 0.66 -13.47
N CYS A 164 1.87 -0.33 -13.07
CA CYS A 164 2.02 -1.58 -13.82
C CYS A 164 0.71 -2.38 -13.88
N ILE A 165 -0.02 -2.47 -12.78
CA ILE A 165 -1.34 -3.14 -12.73
C ILE A 165 -2.34 -2.40 -13.62
N GLY A 166 -2.38 -1.06 -13.57
CA GLY A 166 -3.23 -0.27 -14.45
C GLY A 166 -2.94 -0.52 -15.93
N ALA A 167 -1.67 -0.54 -16.33
CA ALA A 167 -1.26 -0.85 -17.70
C ALA A 167 -1.61 -2.28 -18.10
N TYR A 168 -1.50 -3.25 -17.18
CA TYR A 168 -1.88 -4.65 -17.41
C TYR A 168 -3.39 -4.79 -17.67
N ILE A 169 -4.22 -4.06 -16.91
CA ILE A 169 -5.69 -4.05 -17.08
C ILE A 169 -6.07 -3.52 -18.47
N VAL A 170 -5.40 -2.46 -18.95
CA VAL A 170 -5.64 -1.91 -20.29
C VAL A 170 -5.38 -2.95 -21.37
N LYS A 171 -4.31 -3.74 -21.20
CA LYS A 171 -3.94 -4.80 -22.16
C LYS A 171 -4.85 -6.03 -22.07
N ASN A 172 -5.40 -6.33 -20.90
CA ASN A 172 -6.23 -7.49 -20.61
C ASN A 172 -7.58 -7.08 -20.01
N PRO A 173 -8.51 -6.53 -20.81
CA PRO A 173 -9.80 -6.04 -20.32
C PRO A 173 -10.68 -7.13 -19.68
N GLU A 174 -10.42 -8.42 -19.99
CA GLU A 174 -11.09 -9.54 -19.34
C GLU A 174 -10.86 -9.59 -17.82
N PHE A 175 -9.74 -9.02 -17.35
CA PHE A 175 -9.44 -8.90 -15.93
C PHE A 175 -10.43 -7.99 -15.19
N LEU A 176 -11.03 -7.01 -15.88
CA LEU A 176 -12.09 -6.18 -15.30
C LEU A 176 -13.35 -7.00 -14.96
N GLY A 177 -13.64 -8.05 -15.72
CA GLY A 177 -14.74 -8.95 -15.42
C GLY A 177 -14.57 -9.76 -14.13
N LEU A 178 -13.33 -9.94 -13.65
CA LEU A 178 -13.05 -10.56 -12.34
C LEU A 178 -13.27 -9.61 -11.16
N LEU A 179 -13.32 -8.30 -11.43
CA LEU A 179 -13.57 -7.25 -10.44
C LEU A 179 -15.04 -6.82 -10.41
N ASP A 180 -15.89 -7.44 -11.25
CA ASP A 180 -17.34 -7.18 -11.28
C ASP A 180 -17.97 -7.70 -9.98
N ASP A 181 -18.65 -6.82 -9.26
CA ASP A 181 -19.37 -7.13 -8.01
C ASP A 181 -20.75 -7.75 -8.26
N GLY A 182 -21.06 -8.12 -9.51
CA GLY A 182 -22.37 -8.67 -9.90
C GLY A 182 -23.49 -7.64 -9.99
N SER A 183 -23.21 -6.36 -9.78
CA SER A 183 -24.18 -5.25 -9.93
C SER A 183 -24.03 -4.50 -11.25
N GLY A 184 -23.13 -4.95 -12.14
CA GLY A 184 -22.81 -4.30 -13.41
C GLY A 184 -21.89 -3.09 -13.27
N GLY A 185 -21.29 -2.89 -12.09
CA GLY A 185 -20.26 -1.90 -11.81
C GLY A 185 -18.92 -2.54 -11.46
N VAL A 186 -17.82 -1.88 -11.77
CA VAL A 186 -16.49 -2.32 -11.36
C VAL A 186 -16.23 -1.79 -9.94
N ASN A 187 -15.94 -2.69 -9.01
CA ASN A 187 -15.58 -2.31 -7.65
C ASN A 187 -14.13 -1.82 -7.61
N TYR A 188 -13.93 -0.50 -7.54
CA TYR A 188 -12.62 0.15 -7.46
C TYR A 188 -12.12 0.33 -6.02
N ASN A 189 -12.79 -0.23 -4.99
CA ASN A 189 -12.43 -0.10 -3.58
C ASN A 189 -11.55 -1.25 -3.08
#